data_db7eea65ee4dd1d63b4e490ce542160c
#
_entry.id   db7eea65ee4dd1d63b4e490ce542160c
#
_cell.length_a   1.000
_cell.length_b   1.000
_cell.length_c   1.000
_cell.angle_alpha   90.00
_cell.angle_beta   90.00
_cell.angle_gamma   90.00
#
_symmetry.space_group_name_H-M   'P 1'
#
loop_
_entity.id
_entity.type
_entity.pdbx_description
1 polymer ?
#
loop_
_entity_poly.entity_id
_entity_poly.type
_entity_poly.pdbx_seq_one_letter_code
_entity_poly.pdbx_strand_id
1 'polypeptide(L)'
;MNQETIDRLLNILPRNQTLESAVSGLFFYCADKPSKAVSYIQEPSICIVLQGEREIYLGADCQRFSNSHLMFCPVNIPLSMHIKHASVENPVIVLSMKLNLAMIREILAQTPSKTPTANGHLGIKWPLDDAIMAAFDRLIRLLDYPNDIEFLASLIQQEIYYRLLSAEQGNKLRQLVVDGSHTHRIAQATDWIKSHLNEPIMVESLASRCGMSVSGFHQHFKEITQLSPLQYQKSLRLMEAKRLIKIHGQGAQISQIAMQVGYESPSQFSREYKRLFGVSPSSELM
;
A
#
# COMPACT_ATOMS: atom_id res chain seq x y z
N MET A 1 0.95 -13.48 -16.87
CA MET A 1 -0.12 -14.28 -16.24
C MET A 1 -0.78 -15.12 -17.31
N ASN A 2 -1.05 -16.40 -17.03
CA ASN A 2 -1.76 -17.27 -17.95
C ASN A 2 -3.26 -16.89 -17.95
N GLN A 3 -3.93 -16.95 -19.12
CA GLN A 3 -5.37 -16.65 -19.25
C GLN A 3 -6.22 -17.59 -18.38
N GLU A 4 -5.87 -18.87 -18.33
CA GLU A 4 -6.52 -19.84 -17.46
C GLU A 4 -6.57 -19.41 -15.99
N THR A 5 -5.47 -18.84 -15.46
CA THR A 5 -5.41 -18.32 -14.08
C THR A 5 -6.33 -17.11 -13.89
N ILE A 6 -6.43 -16.23 -14.90
CA ILE A 6 -7.36 -15.10 -14.88
C ILE A 6 -8.81 -15.58 -14.85
N ASP A 7 -9.18 -16.51 -15.74
CA ASP A 7 -10.54 -17.05 -15.84
C ASP A 7 -10.97 -17.73 -14.52
N ARG A 8 -10.05 -18.42 -13.87
CA ARG A 8 -10.29 -19.02 -12.54
C ARG A 8 -10.53 -17.97 -11.47
N LEU A 9 -9.69 -16.92 -11.42
CA LEU A 9 -9.88 -15.83 -10.47
C LEU A 9 -11.24 -15.15 -10.68
N LEU A 10 -11.67 -14.99 -11.94
CA LEU A 10 -12.97 -14.40 -12.27
C LEU A 10 -14.17 -15.22 -11.74
N ASN A 11 -14.00 -16.53 -11.59
CA ASN A 11 -15.04 -17.43 -11.06
C ASN A 11 -15.14 -17.40 -9.52
N ILE A 12 -14.05 -17.07 -8.81
CA ILE A 12 -14.01 -17.15 -7.35
C ILE A 12 -14.01 -15.78 -6.67
N LEU A 13 -13.58 -14.70 -7.37
CA LEU A 13 -13.47 -13.40 -6.77
C LEU A 13 -14.82 -12.68 -6.66
N PRO A 14 -15.19 -12.19 -5.46
CA PRO A 14 -16.34 -11.32 -5.30
C PRO A 14 -16.10 -9.99 -6.05
N ARG A 15 -17.17 -9.46 -6.65
CA ARG A 15 -17.10 -8.20 -7.39
C ARG A 15 -17.13 -6.99 -6.46
N ASN A 16 -16.26 -6.02 -6.75
CA ASN A 16 -16.13 -4.74 -6.04
C ASN A 16 -15.84 -4.88 -4.54
N GLN A 17 -15.19 -5.97 -4.16
CA GLN A 17 -14.80 -6.29 -2.79
C GLN A 17 -13.36 -6.83 -2.76
N THR A 18 -12.71 -6.64 -1.61
CA THR A 18 -11.41 -7.28 -1.34
C THR A 18 -11.65 -8.66 -0.72
N LEU A 19 -10.97 -9.67 -1.25
CA LEU A 19 -10.93 -11.02 -0.73
C LEU A 19 -9.55 -11.29 -0.15
N GLU A 20 -9.49 -11.69 1.12
CA GLU A 20 -8.30 -12.32 1.68
C GLU A 20 -8.30 -13.80 1.29
N SER A 21 -7.21 -14.26 0.69
CA SER A 21 -7.09 -15.66 0.25
C SER A 21 -6.65 -16.58 1.40
N ALA A 22 -6.68 -17.89 1.15
CA ALA A 22 -6.14 -18.87 2.10
C ALA A 22 -4.60 -18.76 2.26
N VAL A 23 -3.89 -18.12 1.33
CA VAL A 23 -2.46 -17.80 1.48
C VAL A 23 -2.32 -16.54 2.31
N SER A 24 -1.66 -16.67 3.46
CA SER A 24 -1.47 -15.56 4.41
C SER A 24 -0.84 -14.33 3.75
N GLY A 25 -1.47 -13.17 3.93
CA GLY A 25 -1.00 -11.90 3.39
C GLY A 25 -1.28 -11.70 1.90
N LEU A 26 -1.98 -12.61 1.23
CA LEU A 26 -2.35 -12.48 -0.18
C LEU A 26 -3.82 -12.09 -0.34
N PHE A 27 -4.05 -10.95 -0.97
CA PHE A 27 -5.38 -10.36 -1.16
C PHE A 27 -5.66 -10.14 -2.64
N PHE A 28 -6.93 -10.21 -3.00
CA PHE A 28 -7.42 -9.90 -4.34
C PHE A 28 -8.51 -8.84 -4.29
N TYR A 29 -8.56 -8.02 -5.32
CA TYR A 29 -9.65 -7.10 -5.57
C TYR A 29 -10.08 -7.21 -7.02
N CYS A 30 -11.39 -7.35 -7.26
CA CYS A 30 -11.95 -7.44 -8.61
C CYS A 30 -13.02 -6.36 -8.80
N ALA A 31 -12.81 -5.44 -9.76
CA ALA A 31 -13.79 -4.41 -10.11
C ALA A 31 -14.40 -4.68 -11.48
N ASP A 32 -15.72 -4.77 -11.54
CA ASP A 32 -16.49 -4.98 -12.77
C ASP A 32 -17.18 -3.72 -13.31
N LYS A 33 -16.89 -2.56 -12.70
CA LYS A 33 -17.39 -1.24 -13.10
C LYS A 33 -16.39 -0.15 -12.77
N PRO A 34 -16.43 0.99 -13.48
CA PRO A 34 -15.65 2.16 -13.13
C PRO A 34 -15.92 2.59 -11.69
N SER A 35 -14.89 3.03 -10.99
CA SER A 35 -15.02 3.58 -9.63
C SER A 35 -14.74 5.09 -9.64
N LYS A 36 -15.37 5.83 -8.72
CA LYS A 36 -14.83 7.13 -8.32
C LYS A 36 -13.50 6.93 -7.59
N ALA A 37 -12.71 7.99 -7.45
CA ALA A 37 -11.48 7.92 -6.67
C ALA A 37 -11.78 7.45 -5.23
N VAL A 38 -11.16 6.32 -4.84
CA VAL A 38 -11.29 5.74 -3.50
C VAL A 38 -9.97 5.94 -2.77
N SER A 39 -10.02 6.69 -1.66
CA SER A 39 -8.85 6.94 -0.82
C SER A 39 -8.77 5.91 0.31
N TYR A 40 -7.58 5.35 0.51
CA TYR A 40 -7.29 4.36 1.56
C TYR A 40 -5.80 4.38 1.93
N ILE A 41 -5.46 3.73 3.03
CA ILE A 41 -4.06 3.51 3.43
C ILE A 41 -3.62 2.18 2.84
N GLN A 42 -2.65 2.22 1.92
CA GLN A 42 -1.99 1.02 1.43
C GLN A 42 -0.95 0.58 2.44
N GLU A 43 -1.12 -0.59 3.00
CA GLU A 43 -0.13 -1.20 3.89
C GLU A 43 1.12 -1.63 3.11
N PRO A 44 2.27 -1.83 3.81
CA PRO A 44 3.50 -2.32 3.17
C PRO A 44 3.24 -3.59 2.37
N SER A 45 3.39 -3.51 1.05
CA SER A 45 2.96 -4.57 0.14
C SER A 45 3.53 -4.42 -1.27
N ILE A 46 3.39 -5.50 -2.02
CA ILE A 46 3.57 -5.54 -3.47
C ILE A 46 2.19 -5.72 -4.09
N CYS A 47 1.82 -4.83 -5.03
CA CYS A 47 0.55 -4.94 -5.73
C CYS A 47 0.78 -5.08 -7.23
N ILE A 48 0.03 -5.98 -7.87
CA ILE A 48 0.10 -6.25 -9.31
C ILE A 48 -1.32 -6.13 -9.88
N VAL A 49 -1.43 -5.45 -11.01
CA VAL A 49 -2.66 -5.51 -11.82
C VAL A 49 -2.55 -6.71 -12.74
N LEU A 50 -3.37 -7.72 -12.50
CA LEU A 50 -3.36 -8.97 -13.28
C LEU A 50 -4.12 -8.79 -14.60
N GLN A 51 -5.20 -8.01 -14.58
CA GLN A 51 -6.04 -7.66 -15.73
C GLN A 51 -6.55 -6.22 -15.63
N GLY A 52 -6.63 -5.54 -16.76
CA GLY A 52 -7.08 -4.15 -16.84
C GLY A 52 -6.03 -3.13 -16.40
N GLU A 53 -6.48 -1.96 -15.96
CA GLU A 53 -5.60 -0.88 -15.47
C GLU A 53 -6.25 -0.08 -14.34
N ARG A 54 -5.41 0.54 -13.50
CA ARG A 54 -5.85 1.48 -12.47
C ARG A 54 -4.91 2.68 -12.38
N GLU A 55 -5.44 3.80 -11.95
CA GLU A 55 -4.66 4.99 -11.61
C GLU A 55 -4.50 5.09 -10.09
N ILE A 56 -3.29 5.39 -9.66
CA ILE A 56 -2.93 5.63 -8.26
C ILE A 56 -2.47 7.07 -8.12
N TYR A 57 -3.07 7.78 -7.20
CA TYR A 57 -2.75 9.16 -6.86
C TYR A 57 -2.03 9.21 -5.52
N LEU A 58 -0.84 9.80 -5.52
CA LEU A 58 0.00 10.08 -4.35
C LEU A 58 0.16 11.60 -4.23
N GLY A 59 -0.64 12.23 -3.38
CA GLY A 59 -0.74 13.69 -3.39
C GLY A 59 -1.23 14.21 -4.74
N ALA A 60 -0.39 14.98 -5.44
CA ALA A 60 -0.70 15.51 -6.77
C ALA A 60 -0.25 14.59 -7.92
N ASP A 61 0.60 13.61 -7.63
CA ASP A 61 1.16 12.72 -8.65
C ASP A 61 0.20 11.59 -8.98
N CYS A 62 0.01 11.33 -10.28
CA CYS A 62 -0.80 10.25 -10.79
C CYS A 62 0.05 9.25 -11.56
N GLN A 63 -0.05 7.98 -11.21
CA GLN A 63 0.63 6.90 -11.91
C GLN A 63 -0.39 5.84 -12.35
N ARG A 64 -0.24 5.38 -13.62
CA ARG A 64 -1.05 4.30 -14.18
C ARG A 64 -0.34 2.97 -14.04
N PHE A 65 -1.08 1.97 -13.55
CA PHE A 65 -0.61 0.60 -13.36
C PHE A 65 -1.44 -0.36 -14.21
N SER A 66 -0.73 -1.25 -14.91
CA SER A 66 -1.25 -2.37 -15.68
C SER A 66 -0.42 -3.62 -15.38
N ASN A 67 -0.59 -4.69 -16.15
CA ASN A 67 0.12 -5.96 -15.97
C ASN A 67 1.64 -5.93 -16.25
N SER A 68 2.19 -4.81 -16.73
CA SER A 68 3.62 -4.65 -17.00
C SER A 68 4.45 -4.14 -15.82
N HIS A 69 3.79 -3.73 -14.74
CA HIS A 69 4.47 -3.16 -13.59
C HIS A 69 3.82 -3.60 -12.28
N LEU A 70 4.66 -3.78 -11.27
CA LEU A 70 4.19 -3.89 -9.89
C LEU A 70 4.27 -2.53 -9.18
N MET A 71 3.43 -2.36 -8.17
CA MET A 71 3.50 -1.26 -7.22
C MET A 71 4.15 -1.76 -5.94
N PHE A 72 5.28 -1.16 -5.56
CA PHE A 72 5.98 -1.45 -4.32
C PHE A 72 5.67 -0.37 -3.28
N CYS A 73 5.03 -0.76 -2.18
CA CYS A 73 4.73 0.12 -1.06
C CYS A 73 5.59 -0.30 0.15
N PRO A 74 6.67 0.42 0.48
CA PRO A 74 7.57 0.06 1.58
C PRO A 74 6.98 0.37 2.96
N VAL A 75 6.07 1.32 3.07
CA VAL A 75 5.47 1.83 4.30
C VAL A 75 3.97 2.01 4.13
N ASN A 76 3.24 2.33 5.21
CA ASN A 76 1.85 2.73 5.09
C ASN A 76 1.73 4.01 4.27
N ILE A 77 1.09 3.97 3.09
CA ILE A 77 0.98 5.12 2.19
C ILE A 77 -0.50 5.50 2.01
N PRO A 78 -0.90 6.71 2.41
CA PRO A 78 -2.22 7.24 2.07
C PRO A 78 -2.25 7.57 0.56
N LEU A 79 -3.12 6.89 -0.17
CA LEU A 79 -3.27 7.05 -1.61
C LEU A 79 -4.73 7.05 -2.03
N SER A 80 -5.00 7.49 -3.24
CA SER A 80 -6.30 7.34 -3.88
C SER A 80 -6.17 6.47 -5.13
N MET A 81 -7.11 5.56 -5.32
CA MET A 81 -7.19 4.68 -6.49
C MET A 81 -8.40 5.06 -7.33
N HIS A 82 -8.23 5.06 -8.64
CA HIS A 82 -9.31 5.27 -9.60
C HIS A 82 -9.24 4.18 -10.70
N ILE A 83 -10.37 3.55 -10.97
CA ILE A 83 -10.55 2.62 -12.08
C ILE A 83 -11.48 3.29 -13.09
N LYS A 84 -10.92 3.75 -14.21
CA LYS A 84 -11.67 4.47 -15.23
C LYS A 84 -12.48 3.53 -16.13
N HIS A 85 -11.90 2.38 -16.43
CA HIS A 85 -12.47 1.40 -17.35
C HIS A 85 -12.52 0.03 -16.67
N ALA A 86 -13.70 -0.49 -16.51
CA ALA A 86 -13.98 -1.86 -16.10
C ALA A 86 -15.40 -2.22 -16.55
N SER A 87 -15.63 -3.48 -16.90
CA SER A 87 -16.95 -4.04 -17.17
C SER A 87 -17.03 -5.46 -16.63
N VAL A 88 -18.21 -6.06 -16.68
CA VAL A 88 -18.41 -7.46 -16.28
C VAL A 88 -17.58 -8.39 -17.16
N GLU A 89 -17.47 -8.10 -18.46
CA GLU A 89 -16.72 -8.89 -19.43
C GLU A 89 -15.20 -8.63 -19.34
N ASN A 90 -14.80 -7.44 -18.91
CA ASN A 90 -13.40 -7.06 -18.79
C ASN A 90 -13.14 -6.34 -17.47
N PRO A 91 -13.20 -7.06 -16.33
CA PRO A 91 -12.96 -6.48 -15.02
C PRO A 91 -11.49 -6.18 -14.76
N VAL A 92 -11.24 -5.26 -13.83
CA VAL A 92 -9.89 -5.00 -13.32
C VAL A 92 -9.63 -5.94 -12.15
N ILE A 93 -8.56 -6.73 -12.25
CA ILE A 93 -8.13 -7.66 -11.20
C ILE A 93 -6.80 -7.18 -10.62
N VAL A 94 -6.76 -7.00 -9.32
CA VAL A 94 -5.57 -6.61 -8.57
C VAL A 94 -5.24 -7.65 -7.52
N LEU A 95 -3.98 -8.05 -7.49
CA LEU A 95 -3.38 -8.85 -6.42
C LEU A 95 -2.56 -7.92 -5.51
N SER A 96 -2.65 -8.12 -4.21
CA SER A 96 -1.81 -7.45 -3.21
C SER A 96 -1.21 -8.50 -2.27
N MET A 97 0.12 -8.51 -2.14
CA MET A 97 0.84 -9.35 -1.19
C MET A 97 1.51 -8.47 -0.14
N LYS A 98 1.13 -8.63 1.14
CA LYS A 98 1.79 -7.93 2.26
C LYS A 98 3.26 -8.31 2.35
N LEU A 99 4.11 -7.36 2.73
CA LEU A 99 5.53 -7.62 2.92
C LEU A 99 5.76 -8.41 4.22
N ASN A 100 6.43 -9.55 4.10
CA ASN A 100 6.94 -10.29 5.24
C ASN A 100 8.41 -9.91 5.47
N LEU A 101 8.64 -8.92 6.34
CA LEU A 101 9.98 -8.38 6.61
C LEU A 101 10.92 -9.41 7.26
N ALA A 102 10.38 -10.35 8.05
CA ALA A 102 11.17 -11.43 8.64
C ALA A 102 11.74 -12.35 7.53
N MET A 103 10.88 -12.82 6.63
CA MET A 103 11.29 -13.65 5.49
C MET A 103 12.31 -12.94 4.59
N ILE A 104 12.12 -11.63 4.34
CA ILE A 104 13.06 -10.84 3.54
C ILE A 104 14.44 -10.77 4.22
N ARG A 105 14.49 -10.60 5.56
CA ARG A 105 15.76 -10.62 6.32
C ARG A 105 16.46 -11.98 6.24
N GLU A 106 15.70 -13.07 6.37
CA GLU A 106 16.25 -14.45 6.26
C GLU A 106 16.87 -14.69 4.89
N ILE A 107 16.20 -14.26 3.81
CA ILE A 107 16.73 -14.38 2.44
C ILE A 107 18.03 -13.57 2.30
N LEU A 108 18.05 -12.34 2.83
CA LEU A 108 19.25 -11.50 2.76
C LEU A 108 20.43 -12.06 3.53
N ALA A 109 20.20 -12.74 4.66
CA ALA A 109 21.26 -13.39 5.44
C ALA A 109 21.90 -14.56 4.67
N GLN A 110 21.15 -15.19 3.75
CA GLN A 110 21.60 -16.34 2.95
C GLN A 110 22.15 -15.94 1.57
N THR A 111 21.91 -14.70 1.13
CA THR A 111 22.34 -14.23 -0.21
C THR A 111 23.56 -13.33 -0.12
N PRO A 112 24.56 -13.50 -1.01
CA PRO A 112 25.73 -12.62 -1.05
C PRO A 112 25.30 -11.16 -1.21
N SER A 113 25.89 -10.28 -0.39
CA SER A 113 25.61 -8.84 -0.47
C SER A 113 26.09 -8.31 -1.82
N LYS A 114 25.15 -8.00 -2.71
CA LYS A 114 25.43 -7.06 -3.80
C LYS A 114 25.53 -5.69 -3.15
N THR A 115 26.66 -5.01 -3.32
CA THR A 115 26.87 -3.65 -2.83
C THR A 115 25.70 -2.77 -3.26
N PRO A 116 25.06 -2.02 -2.34
CA PRO A 116 23.98 -1.14 -2.71
C PRO A 116 24.51 -0.12 -3.72
N THR A 117 24.02 -0.16 -4.95
CA THR A 117 24.22 0.94 -5.89
C THR A 117 23.38 2.10 -5.39
N ALA A 118 24.05 3.19 -5.02
CA ALA A 118 23.40 4.42 -4.59
C ALA A 118 22.55 4.97 -5.73
N ASN A 119 21.38 5.55 -5.36
CA ASN A 119 20.58 6.47 -6.18
C ASN A 119 19.70 5.87 -7.28
N GLY A 120 18.60 5.24 -6.89
CA GLY A 120 17.40 5.25 -7.73
C GLY A 120 16.30 6.04 -7.02
N HIS A 121 15.63 6.96 -7.71
CA HIS A 121 14.40 7.59 -7.19
C HIS A 121 13.46 6.52 -6.63
N LEU A 122 12.95 6.74 -5.42
CA LEU A 122 12.02 5.83 -4.72
C LEU A 122 10.64 5.79 -5.41
N GLY A 123 10.60 5.55 -6.73
CA GLY A 123 9.35 5.34 -7.42
C GLY A 123 8.70 4.05 -6.92
N ILE A 124 7.41 4.12 -6.65
CA ILE A 124 6.61 2.95 -6.25
C ILE A 124 6.37 1.98 -7.42
N LYS A 125 6.65 2.39 -8.66
CA LYS A 125 6.40 1.63 -9.89
C LYS A 125 7.68 0.91 -10.33
N TRP A 126 7.63 -0.43 -10.34
CA TRP A 126 8.74 -1.29 -10.77
C TRP A 126 8.34 -2.11 -11.99
N PRO A 127 9.25 -2.36 -12.92
CA PRO A 127 8.99 -3.30 -14.01
C PRO A 127 8.73 -4.70 -13.44
N LEU A 128 7.85 -5.43 -14.08
CA LEU A 128 7.49 -6.79 -13.73
C LEU A 128 8.03 -7.72 -14.80
N ASP A 129 8.99 -8.58 -14.42
CA ASP A 129 9.55 -9.58 -15.33
C ASP A 129 8.74 -10.88 -15.34
N ASP A 130 8.97 -11.70 -16.37
CA ASP A 130 8.25 -12.96 -16.57
C ASP A 130 8.51 -13.97 -15.44
N ALA A 131 9.70 -13.95 -14.84
CA ALA A 131 10.05 -14.89 -13.78
C ALA A 131 9.33 -14.57 -12.47
N ILE A 132 9.18 -13.27 -12.14
CA ILE A 132 8.38 -12.81 -10.99
C ILE A 132 6.90 -13.13 -11.25
N MET A 133 6.40 -12.86 -12.48
CA MET A 133 5.03 -13.15 -12.85
C MET A 133 4.72 -14.66 -12.78
N ALA A 134 5.64 -15.51 -13.23
CA ALA A 134 5.48 -16.97 -13.14
C ALA A 134 5.44 -17.47 -11.68
N ALA A 135 6.19 -16.84 -10.78
CA ALA A 135 6.13 -17.17 -9.36
C ALA A 135 4.78 -16.78 -8.74
N PHE A 136 4.24 -15.61 -9.08
CA PHE A 136 2.88 -15.23 -8.67
C PHE A 136 1.80 -16.14 -9.27
N ASP A 137 1.95 -16.58 -10.53
CA ASP A 137 1.03 -17.52 -11.15
C ASP A 137 0.97 -18.86 -10.37
N ARG A 138 2.13 -19.38 -9.96
CA ARG A 138 2.18 -20.59 -9.11
C ARG A 138 1.55 -20.35 -7.74
N LEU A 139 1.76 -19.19 -7.12
CA LEU A 139 1.15 -18.85 -5.82
C LEU A 139 -0.37 -18.80 -5.92
N ILE A 140 -0.91 -18.26 -7.02
CA ILE A 140 -2.37 -18.21 -7.28
C ILE A 140 -2.92 -19.62 -7.51
N ARG A 141 -2.25 -20.44 -8.32
CA ARG A 141 -2.68 -21.83 -8.60
C ARG A 141 -2.68 -22.70 -7.36
N LEU A 142 -1.84 -22.38 -6.36
CA LEU A 142 -1.81 -23.11 -5.10
C LEU A 142 -3.16 -23.02 -4.35
N LEU A 143 -3.98 -22.00 -4.61
CA LEU A 143 -5.32 -21.87 -4.01
C LEU A 143 -6.25 -23.05 -4.33
N ASP A 144 -5.95 -23.84 -5.37
CA ASP A 144 -6.73 -25.05 -5.70
C ASP A 144 -6.31 -26.29 -4.91
N TYR A 145 -5.20 -26.18 -4.20
CA TYR A 145 -4.60 -27.27 -3.42
C TYR A 145 -4.51 -26.85 -1.95
N PRO A 146 -5.64 -26.74 -1.22
CA PRO A 146 -5.66 -26.19 0.13
C PRO A 146 -4.71 -26.90 1.11
N ASN A 147 -4.53 -28.21 0.93
CA ASN A 147 -3.64 -29.01 1.80
C ASN A 147 -2.14 -28.69 1.60
N ASP A 148 -1.78 -28.10 0.47
CA ASP A 148 -0.40 -27.79 0.11
C ASP A 148 -0.02 -26.34 0.50
N ILE A 149 -1.02 -25.49 0.81
CA ILE A 149 -0.82 -24.06 1.10
C ILE A 149 0.13 -23.85 2.26
N GLU A 150 -0.07 -24.58 3.37
CA GLU A 150 0.70 -24.41 4.59
C GLU A 150 2.21 -24.54 4.35
N PHE A 151 2.61 -25.47 3.50
CA PHE A 151 4.02 -25.73 3.19
C PHE A 151 4.51 -24.94 1.97
N LEU A 152 3.82 -25.05 0.83
CA LEU A 152 4.31 -24.52 -0.44
C LEU A 152 4.19 -23.00 -0.58
N ALA A 153 3.20 -22.37 0.08
CA ALA A 153 3.02 -20.92 -0.05
C ALA A 153 4.27 -20.15 0.43
N SER A 154 4.86 -20.56 1.55
CA SER A 154 6.06 -19.91 2.09
C SER A 154 7.26 -20.03 1.14
N LEU A 155 7.45 -21.18 0.49
CA LEU A 155 8.55 -21.41 -0.46
C LEU A 155 8.38 -20.55 -1.72
N ILE A 156 7.15 -20.43 -2.24
CA ILE A 156 6.87 -19.59 -3.42
C ILE A 156 7.01 -18.09 -3.06
N GLN A 157 6.57 -17.67 -1.88
CA GLN A 157 6.78 -16.30 -1.41
C GLN A 157 8.28 -15.98 -1.23
N GLN A 158 9.09 -16.93 -0.71
CA GLN A 158 10.55 -16.78 -0.65
C GLN A 158 11.15 -16.60 -2.05
N GLU A 159 10.72 -17.39 -3.04
CA GLU A 159 11.17 -17.21 -4.43
C GLU A 159 10.82 -15.83 -4.95
N ILE A 160 9.59 -15.34 -4.72
CA ILE A 160 9.17 -14.00 -5.14
C ILE A 160 10.09 -12.94 -4.52
N TYR A 161 10.31 -12.98 -3.21
CA TYR A 161 11.19 -12.01 -2.54
C TYR A 161 12.64 -12.12 -3.02
N TYR A 162 13.17 -13.33 -3.24
CA TYR A 162 14.50 -13.52 -3.78
C TYR A 162 14.66 -12.88 -5.15
N ARG A 163 13.70 -13.09 -6.06
CA ARG A 163 13.70 -12.47 -7.39
C ARG A 163 13.63 -10.95 -7.32
N LEU A 164 12.74 -10.41 -6.49
CA LEU A 164 12.62 -8.97 -6.26
C LEU A 164 13.91 -8.37 -5.68
N LEU A 165 14.55 -9.04 -4.74
CA LEU A 165 15.85 -8.64 -4.18
C LEU A 165 16.97 -8.68 -5.21
N SER A 166 16.89 -9.57 -6.20
CA SER A 166 17.87 -9.74 -7.27
C SER A 166 17.67 -8.76 -8.43
N ALA A 167 16.48 -8.17 -8.55
CA ALA A 167 16.15 -7.18 -9.58
C ALA A 167 16.94 -5.87 -9.37
N GLU A 168 17.01 -5.04 -10.40
CA GLU A 168 17.70 -3.74 -10.38
C GLU A 168 17.19 -2.84 -9.23
N GLN A 169 15.88 -2.83 -9.00
CA GLN A 169 15.23 -2.05 -7.94
C GLN A 169 15.28 -2.72 -6.55
N GLY A 170 15.82 -3.95 -6.46
CA GLY A 170 15.85 -4.76 -5.23
C GLY A 170 16.57 -4.10 -4.06
N ASN A 171 17.44 -3.12 -4.32
CA ASN A 171 18.10 -2.34 -3.28
C ASN A 171 17.09 -1.61 -2.37
N LYS A 172 15.95 -1.18 -2.90
CA LYS A 172 14.87 -0.52 -2.12
C LYS A 172 14.25 -1.48 -1.09
N LEU A 173 14.02 -2.73 -1.52
CA LEU A 173 13.52 -3.78 -0.64
C LEU A 173 14.56 -4.15 0.44
N ARG A 174 15.88 -4.16 0.08
CA ARG A 174 16.97 -4.37 1.04
C ARG A 174 17.00 -3.26 2.09
N GLN A 175 16.91 -2.00 1.67
CA GLN A 175 16.94 -0.84 2.56
C GLN A 175 15.78 -0.84 3.58
N LEU A 176 14.65 -1.47 3.26
CA LEU A 176 13.52 -1.56 4.19
C LEU A 176 13.85 -2.40 5.43
N VAL A 177 14.67 -3.44 5.28
CA VAL A 177 14.98 -4.40 6.34
C VAL A 177 16.39 -4.27 6.94
N VAL A 178 17.26 -3.47 6.32
CA VAL A 178 18.59 -3.17 6.86
C VAL A 178 18.46 -2.11 7.95
N ASP A 179 18.82 -2.49 9.18
CA ASP A 179 18.77 -1.62 10.33
C ASP A 179 19.61 -0.36 10.11
N GLY A 180 19.05 0.78 10.51
CA GLY A 180 19.71 2.07 10.36
C GLY A 180 19.70 2.67 8.95
N SER A 181 19.13 1.99 7.95
CA SER A 181 18.90 2.60 6.64
C SER A 181 17.87 3.74 6.73
N HIS A 182 17.93 4.70 5.81
CA HIS A 182 16.93 5.77 5.78
C HIS A 182 15.51 5.24 5.59
N THR A 183 15.32 4.26 4.72
CA THR A 183 14.00 3.64 4.48
C THR A 183 13.45 2.96 5.73
N HIS A 184 14.29 2.21 6.46
CA HIS A 184 13.90 1.57 7.72
C HIS A 184 13.48 2.60 8.78
N ARG A 185 14.29 3.67 8.96
CA ARG A 185 13.99 4.73 9.93
C ARG A 185 12.71 5.49 9.58
N ILE A 186 12.46 5.77 8.29
CA ILE A 186 11.20 6.40 7.86
C ILE A 186 10.01 5.45 8.04
N ALA A 187 10.17 4.13 7.84
CA ALA A 187 9.12 3.15 8.14
C ALA A 187 8.72 3.22 9.61
N GLN A 188 9.69 3.26 10.52
CA GLN A 188 9.43 3.45 11.96
C GLN A 188 8.70 4.78 12.26
N ALA A 189 9.07 5.87 11.57
CA ALA A 189 8.39 7.15 11.73
C ALA A 189 6.94 7.10 11.23
N THR A 190 6.67 6.43 10.10
CA THR A 190 5.29 6.27 9.58
C THR A 190 4.43 5.42 10.51
N ASP A 191 4.97 4.37 11.11
CA ASP A 191 4.27 3.53 12.08
C ASP A 191 3.98 4.31 13.37
N TRP A 192 4.95 5.12 13.83
CA TRP A 192 4.74 5.99 14.98
C TRP A 192 3.61 7.01 14.71
N ILE A 193 3.63 7.69 13.58
CA ILE A 193 2.57 8.63 13.20
C ILE A 193 1.19 7.93 13.17
N LYS A 194 1.14 6.72 12.62
CA LYS A 194 -0.11 5.94 12.53
C LYS A 194 -0.66 5.58 13.92
N SER A 195 0.20 5.27 14.88
CA SER A 195 -0.19 4.93 16.25
C SER A 195 -0.50 6.15 17.14
N HIS A 196 -0.09 7.36 16.75
CA HIS A 196 -0.26 8.62 17.48
C HIS A 196 -1.00 9.68 16.66
N LEU A 197 -2.06 9.27 15.95
CA LEU A 197 -2.78 10.12 15.00
C LEU A 197 -3.38 11.38 15.63
N ASN A 198 -3.88 11.27 16.85
CA ASN A 198 -4.53 12.35 17.58
C ASN A 198 -3.54 13.35 18.20
N GLU A 199 -2.26 13.01 18.26
CA GLU A 199 -1.23 13.90 18.82
C GLU A 199 -0.65 14.83 17.75
N PRO A 200 -0.26 16.08 18.10
CA PRO A 200 0.45 16.95 17.17
C PRO A 200 1.86 16.39 16.88
N ILE A 201 2.26 16.37 15.61
CA ILE A 201 3.62 15.98 15.24
C ILE A 201 4.57 17.13 15.50
N MET A 202 5.60 16.85 16.32
CA MET A 202 6.81 17.66 16.44
C MET A 202 7.85 17.06 15.48
N VAL A 203 8.06 17.69 14.33
CA VAL A 203 8.94 17.15 13.28
C VAL A 203 10.38 17.00 13.74
N GLU A 204 10.84 17.92 14.57
CA GLU A 204 12.17 17.90 15.20
C GLU A 204 12.34 16.65 16.09
N SER A 205 11.32 16.31 16.86
CA SER A 205 11.32 15.11 17.70
C SER A 205 11.36 13.83 16.86
N LEU A 206 10.57 13.75 15.78
CA LEU A 206 10.60 12.61 14.87
C LEU A 206 11.95 12.48 14.16
N ALA A 207 12.52 13.58 13.68
CA ALA A 207 13.84 13.58 13.05
C ALA A 207 14.91 13.07 14.02
N SER A 208 14.89 13.57 15.27
CA SER A 208 15.81 13.13 16.34
C SER A 208 15.65 11.63 16.63
N ARG A 209 14.43 11.12 16.77
CA ARG A 209 14.15 9.68 16.97
C ARG A 209 14.68 8.81 15.81
N CYS A 210 14.65 9.35 14.59
CA CYS A 210 15.21 8.68 13.41
C CYS A 210 16.72 8.87 13.26
N GLY A 211 17.39 9.62 14.17
CA GLY A 211 18.82 9.94 14.07
C GLY A 211 19.14 10.71 12.79
N MET A 212 18.27 11.65 12.40
CA MET A 212 18.40 12.50 11.22
C MET A 212 18.35 13.97 11.56
N SER A 213 18.99 14.82 10.73
CA SER A 213 18.69 16.25 10.73
C SER A 213 17.25 16.50 10.27
N VAL A 214 16.64 17.61 10.66
CA VAL A 214 15.26 17.96 10.25
C VAL A 214 15.13 18.02 8.73
N SER A 215 16.10 18.61 8.03
CA SER A 215 16.11 18.70 6.57
C SER A 215 16.23 17.32 5.91
N GLY A 216 17.15 16.47 6.40
CA GLY A 216 17.31 15.10 5.91
C GLY A 216 16.05 14.24 6.14
N PHE A 217 15.43 14.37 7.32
CA PHE A 217 14.16 13.71 7.62
C PHE A 217 13.05 14.12 6.64
N HIS A 218 12.86 15.43 6.42
CA HIS A 218 11.87 15.92 5.44
C HIS A 218 12.12 15.39 4.05
N GLN A 219 13.39 15.38 3.59
CA GLN A 219 13.76 14.88 2.27
C GLN A 219 13.43 13.40 2.15
N HIS A 220 13.95 12.54 3.02
CA HIS A 220 13.73 11.09 2.95
C HIS A 220 12.28 10.69 3.20
N PHE A 221 11.59 11.40 4.09
CA PHE A 221 10.17 11.16 4.33
C PHE A 221 9.34 11.44 3.06
N LYS A 222 9.61 12.57 2.38
CA LYS A 222 8.92 12.92 1.13
C LYS A 222 9.31 11.99 -0.02
N GLU A 223 10.56 11.56 -0.11
CA GLU A 223 11.02 10.59 -1.11
C GLU A 223 10.26 9.25 -1.01
N ILE A 224 9.98 8.79 0.23
CA ILE A 224 9.34 7.49 0.48
C ILE A 224 7.82 7.58 0.43
N THR A 225 7.22 8.61 1.04
CA THR A 225 5.77 8.73 1.18
C THR A 225 5.12 9.64 0.14
N GLN A 226 5.90 10.41 -0.62
CA GLN A 226 5.49 11.48 -1.55
C GLN A 226 4.76 12.65 -0.86
N LEU A 227 4.76 12.70 0.47
CA LEU A 227 4.11 13.71 1.30
C LEU A 227 5.08 14.27 2.33
N SER A 228 4.85 15.52 2.79
CA SER A 228 5.52 15.99 4.01
C SER A 228 4.94 15.27 5.23
N PRO A 229 5.68 15.22 6.38
CA PRO A 229 5.19 14.55 7.60
C PRO A 229 3.82 15.06 8.06
N LEU A 230 3.60 16.37 8.02
CA LEU A 230 2.32 16.98 8.39
C LEU A 230 1.18 16.66 7.40
N GLN A 231 1.48 16.67 6.10
CA GLN A 231 0.50 16.25 5.08
C GLN A 231 0.15 14.78 5.20
N TYR A 232 1.14 13.95 5.51
CA TYR A 232 0.96 12.52 5.73
C TYR A 232 0.04 12.26 6.94
N GLN A 233 0.32 12.84 8.12
CA GLN A 233 -0.54 12.73 9.30
C GLN A 233 -1.96 13.20 9.00
N LYS A 234 -2.10 14.36 8.34
CA LYS A 234 -3.39 14.91 7.96
C LYS A 234 -4.19 13.94 7.08
N SER A 235 -3.56 13.32 6.08
CA SER A 235 -4.20 12.32 5.23
C SER A 235 -4.66 11.09 6.02
N LEU A 236 -3.82 10.60 6.95
CA LEU A 236 -4.18 9.48 7.81
C LEU A 236 -5.37 9.82 8.72
N ARG A 237 -5.39 11.01 9.34
CA ARG A 237 -6.51 11.50 10.17
C ARG A 237 -7.82 11.50 9.41
N LEU A 238 -7.81 12.03 8.18
CA LEU A 238 -9.00 12.09 7.35
C LEU A 238 -9.50 10.69 6.92
N MET A 239 -8.58 9.78 6.61
CA MET A 239 -8.92 8.39 6.26
C MET A 239 -9.48 7.62 7.46
N GLU A 240 -8.89 7.81 8.65
CA GLU A 240 -9.42 7.23 9.88
C GLU A 240 -10.80 7.81 10.23
N ALA A 241 -10.99 9.12 10.08
CA ALA A 241 -12.30 9.73 10.26
C ALA A 241 -13.35 9.13 9.30
N LYS A 242 -13.00 8.91 8.03
CA LYS A 242 -13.89 8.26 7.06
C LYS A 242 -14.25 6.83 7.48
N ARG A 243 -13.30 6.07 8.01
CA ARG A 243 -13.53 4.73 8.56
C ARG A 243 -14.51 4.77 9.74
N LEU A 244 -14.29 5.70 10.68
CA LEU A 244 -15.16 5.88 11.85
C LEU A 244 -16.58 6.30 11.45
N ILE A 245 -16.72 7.25 10.51
CA ILE A 245 -18.03 7.68 9.98
C ILE A 245 -18.79 6.49 9.41
N LYS A 246 -18.14 5.64 8.63
CA LYS A 246 -18.78 4.43 8.06
C LYS A 246 -19.18 3.41 9.12
N ILE A 247 -18.38 3.23 10.16
CA ILE A 247 -18.69 2.29 11.26
C ILE A 247 -19.89 2.78 12.09
N HIS A 248 -19.92 4.06 12.42
CA HIS A 248 -20.98 4.63 13.25
C HIS A 248 -22.28 4.93 12.46
N GLY A 249 -22.21 5.00 11.13
CA GLY A 249 -23.35 5.25 10.27
C GLY A 249 -24.11 6.51 10.67
N GLN A 250 -25.44 6.47 10.66
CA GLN A 250 -26.29 7.60 11.01
C GLN A 250 -26.11 8.11 12.46
N GLY A 251 -25.53 7.31 13.35
CA GLY A 251 -25.18 7.74 14.72
C GLY A 251 -23.88 8.52 14.84
N ALA A 252 -23.15 8.74 13.75
CA ALA A 252 -21.85 9.39 13.77
C ALA A 252 -21.97 10.88 14.12
N GLN A 253 -21.35 11.27 15.22
CA GLN A 253 -21.20 12.68 15.60
C GLN A 253 -19.93 13.24 14.98
N ILE A 254 -20.06 13.94 13.87
CA ILE A 254 -18.93 14.42 13.03
C ILE A 254 -17.94 15.27 13.83
N SER A 255 -18.41 16.12 14.75
CA SER A 255 -17.55 16.93 15.61
C SER A 255 -16.71 16.08 16.58
N GLN A 256 -17.30 15.03 17.15
CA GLN A 256 -16.58 14.11 18.04
C GLN A 256 -15.53 13.30 17.26
N ILE A 257 -15.87 12.80 16.07
CA ILE A 257 -14.93 12.10 15.20
C ILE A 257 -13.78 13.03 14.81
N ALA A 258 -14.05 14.29 14.48
CA ALA A 258 -13.00 15.27 14.18
C ALA A 258 -12.01 15.42 15.36
N MET A 259 -12.52 15.56 16.58
CA MET A 259 -11.68 15.64 17.79
C MET A 259 -10.91 14.32 18.03
N GLN A 260 -11.57 13.19 17.90
CA GLN A 260 -10.97 11.87 18.11
C GLN A 260 -9.78 11.62 17.19
N VAL A 261 -9.82 12.10 15.94
CA VAL A 261 -8.69 11.98 15.01
C VAL A 261 -7.70 13.14 15.10
N GLY A 262 -7.84 14.03 16.08
CA GLY A 262 -6.86 15.08 16.42
C GLY A 262 -7.07 16.42 15.71
N TYR A 263 -8.28 16.75 15.22
CA TYR A 263 -8.60 18.10 14.76
C TYR A 263 -9.16 18.93 15.93
N GLU A 264 -8.60 20.11 16.12
CA GLU A 264 -9.10 21.09 17.12
C GLU A 264 -10.32 21.88 16.60
N SER A 265 -10.45 22.00 15.27
CA SER A 265 -11.55 22.74 14.62
C SER A 265 -12.39 21.83 13.72
N PRO A 266 -13.65 21.54 14.06
CA PRO A 266 -14.58 20.82 13.21
C PRO A 266 -14.80 21.47 11.83
N SER A 267 -14.72 22.80 11.77
CA SER A 267 -14.86 23.56 10.51
C SER A 267 -13.63 23.34 9.60
N GLN A 268 -12.41 23.30 10.17
CA GLN A 268 -11.21 22.95 9.43
C GLN A 268 -11.28 21.50 8.94
N PHE A 269 -11.64 20.56 9.81
CA PHE A 269 -11.85 19.16 9.47
C PHE A 269 -12.81 19.01 8.27
N SER A 270 -13.98 19.63 8.32
CA SER A 270 -14.99 19.49 7.26
C SER A 270 -14.50 20.02 5.91
N ARG A 271 -13.76 21.14 5.90
CA ARG A 271 -13.15 21.70 4.67
C ARG A 271 -12.10 20.76 4.09
N GLU A 272 -11.21 20.24 4.93
CA GLU A 272 -10.13 19.34 4.49
C GLU A 272 -10.67 17.99 4.07
N TYR A 273 -11.66 17.46 4.77
CA TYR A 273 -12.38 16.23 4.40
C TYR A 273 -13.00 16.36 3.01
N LYS A 274 -13.77 17.44 2.77
CA LYS A 274 -14.38 17.69 1.46
C LYS A 274 -13.33 17.85 0.36
N ARG A 275 -12.19 18.48 0.66
CA ARG A 275 -11.10 18.61 -0.31
C ARG A 275 -10.49 17.26 -0.69
N LEU A 276 -10.33 16.33 0.27
CA LEU A 276 -9.74 15.03 0.01
C LEU A 276 -10.73 14.04 -0.64
N PHE A 277 -11.98 14.02 -0.20
CA PHE A 277 -12.96 13.02 -0.62
C PHE A 277 -14.02 13.53 -1.60
N GLY A 278 -14.04 14.83 -1.88
CA GLY A 278 -15.02 15.47 -2.79
C GLY A 278 -16.40 15.68 -2.18
N VAL A 279 -16.70 15.10 -1.02
CA VAL A 279 -17.99 15.19 -0.31
C VAL A 279 -17.77 15.66 1.13
N SER A 280 -18.82 16.25 1.75
CA SER A 280 -18.73 16.61 3.16
C SER A 280 -18.80 15.36 4.06
N PRO A 281 -18.25 15.42 5.31
CA PRO A 281 -18.37 14.30 6.24
C PRO A 281 -19.84 13.91 6.50
N SER A 282 -20.73 14.88 6.57
CA SER A 282 -22.16 14.65 6.81
C SER A 282 -22.86 13.97 5.63
N SER A 283 -22.37 14.16 4.39
CA SER A 283 -22.95 13.51 3.20
C SER A 283 -22.57 12.02 3.09
N GLU A 284 -21.59 11.55 3.86
CA GLU A 284 -21.25 10.12 3.93
C GLU A 284 -22.27 9.32 4.79
N LEU A 285 -23.15 10.02 5.53
CA LEU A 285 -24.16 9.42 6.41
C LEU A 285 -25.49 9.15 5.68
N MET A 286 -25.64 9.68 4.46
CA MET A 286 -26.80 9.49 3.60
C MET A 286 -26.62 8.29 2.68
#